data_d6e4941601ef0e0ff6c5b3e698863536
#
_entry.id   d6e4941601ef0e0ff6c5b3e698863536
#
_cell.length_a   1.000
_cell.length_b   1.000
_cell.length_c   1.000
_cell.angle_alpha   90.00
_cell.angle_beta   90.00
_cell.angle_gamma   90.00
#
_symmetry.space_group_name_H-M   'P 1'
#
loop_
_entity.id
_entity.type
_entity.pdbx_description
1 polymer ?
#
loop_
_entity_poly.entity_id
_entity_poly.type
_entity_poly.pdbx_seq_one_letter_code
_entity_poly.pdbx_strand_id
1 'polypeptide(L)'
;MASTTDVIEAMKYTYGVDQVLYLLNQEIVTWNMFQKLKKPLGGRGQFIMPIMVKNPGSWSGLAEGGSLPSNLNPDTTEATFALQEFAGLYNMSWKLLQDARNSKFAFLTALKMMEQGFRRRVLKLINGDLLSDGLGKLAVMPAADNQTTITVNALPGVDLGMTVDLIDASDNDADLAASRTVSAVDVVNRTITISGAAPSGTAAGDFFCIENTTKSGAIYHTNGLLGIIDDANPPNGNFGGINRSTAGNEFWESVVLDNSGTNRALTEDL
;
A
#
# COMPACT_ATOMS: atom_id res chain seq x y z
N MET A 1 13.22 -16.60 11.67
CA MET A 1 13.48 -17.91 11.03
C MET A 1 12.39 -18.86 11.49
N ALA A 2 11.62 -19.43 10.55
CA ALA A 2 10.75 -20.53 10.93
C ALA A 2 11.61 -21.66 11.50
N SER A 3 11.33 -22.08 12.71
CA SER A 3 12.09 -23.14 13.37
C SER A 3 11.77 -24.49 12.71
N THR A 4 12.70 -25.42 12.80
CA THR A 4 12.47 -26.82 12.36
C THR A 4 11.22 -27.42 13.03
N THR A 5 10.92 -26.98 14.26
CA THR A 5 9.78 -27.41 15.05
C THR A 5 8.46 -26.98 14.44
N ASP A 6 8.36 -25.70 13.96
CA ASP A 6 7.13 -25.16 13.35
C ASP A 6 6.76 -25.88 12.06
N VAL A 7 7.78 -26.26 11.27
CA VAL A 7 7.56 -26.99 10.02
C VAL A 7 7.23 -28.47 10.28
N ILE A 8 7.85 -29.09 11.29
CA ILE A 8 7.56 -30.48 11.68
C ILE A 8 6.15 -30.60 12.26
N GLU A 9 5.68 -29.61 13.03
CA GLU A 9 4.29 -29.59 13.51
C GLU A 9 3.30 -29.43 12.35
N ALA A 10 3.57 -28.57 11.40
CA ALA A 10 2.74 -28.45 10.19
C ALA A 10 2.71 -29.72 9.34
N MET A 11 3.80 -30.51 9.35
CA MET A 11 3.88 -31.80 8.66
C MET A 11 3.14 -32.93 9.36
N LYS A 12 2.91 -32.85 10.68
CA LYS A 12 2.18 -33.87 11.45
C LYS A 12 0.68 -33.88 11.15
N TYR A 13 0.14 -32.74 10.74
CA TYR A 13 -1.25 -32.67 10.32
C TYR A 13 -1.33 -32.96 8.83
N THR A 14 -1.74 -34.16 8.46
CA THR A 14 -2.12 -34.54 7.10
C THR A 14 -3.44 -33.84 6.74
N TYR A 15 -3.39 -32.54 6.51
CA TYR A 15 -4.49 -31.88 5.85
C TYR A 15 -4.48 -32.30 4.38
N GLY A 16 -5.60 -32.81 3.91
CA GLY A 16 -5.75 -33.02 2.47
C GLY A 16 -5.46 -31.73 1.73
N VAL A 17 -4.76 -31.84 0.62
CA VAL A 17 -4.35 -30.69 -0.23
C VAL A 17 -5.54 -29.76 -0.53
N ASP A 18 -6.74 -30.33 -0.63
CA ASP A 18 -7.99 -29.61 -0.90
C ASP A 18 -8.45 -28.71 0.26
N GLN A 19 -8.20 -29.08 1.52
CA GLN A 19 -8.58 -28.27 2.68
C GLN A 19 -7.63 -27.06 2.86
N VAL A 20 -6.35 -27.23 2.57
CA VAL A 20 -5.39 -26.11 2.57
C VAL A 20 -5.66 -25.15 1.42
N LEU A 21 -6.04 -25.67 0.26
CA LEU A 21 -6.46 -24.86 -0.89
C LEU A 21 -7.72 -24.04 -0.59
N TYR A 22 -8.70 -24.58 0.13
CA TYR A 22 -9.92 -23.87 0.50
C TYR A 22 -9.67 -22.69 1.43
N LEU A 23 -8.74 -22.82 2.39
CA LEU A 23 -8.30 -21.72 3.26
C LEU A 23 -7.46 -20.67 2.52
N LEU A 24 -6.82 -21.04 1.42
CA LEU A 24 -5.97 -20.15 0.61
C LEU A 24 -6.73 -19.39 -0.50
N ASN A 25 -7.98 -19.77 -0.75
CA ASN A 25 -8.74 -19.27 -1.91
C ASN A 25 -9.52 -17.98 -1.62
N GLN A 26 -8.93 -17.05 -0.87
CA GLN A 26 -9.40 -15.68 -0.87
C GLN A 26 -8.80 -14.96 -2.09
N GLU A 27 -9.53 -14.98 -3.19
CA GLU A 27 -9.21 -14.13 -4.34
C GLU A 27 -9.19 -12.67 -3.93
N ILE A 28 -8.11 -11.97 -4.24
CA ILE A 28 -8.02 -10.54 -4.03
C ILE A 28 -8.81 -9.88 -5.16
N VAL A 29 -10.07 -9.62 -4.90
CA VAL A 29 -11.02 -9.07 -5.86
C VAL A 29 -10.51 -7.73 -6.40
N THR A 30 -10.00 -6.87 -5.53
CA THR A 30 -9.54 -5.52 -5.88
C THR A 30 -8.43 -5.52 -6.94
N TRP A 31 -7.42 -6.38 -6.79
CA TRP A 31 -6.33 -6.50 -7.78
C TRP A 31 -6.83 -6.90 -9.17
N ASN A 32 -7.89 -7.68 -9.23
CA ASN A 32 -8.47 -8.14 -10.49
C ASN A 32 -9.40 -7.11 -11.12
N MET A 33 -9.93 -6.17 -10.35
CA MET A 33 -10.78 -5.07 -10.84
C MET A 33 -9.97 -4.01 -11.59
N PHE A 34 -8.69 -3.81 -11.23
CA PHE A 34 -7.85 -2.83 -11.90
C PHE A 34 -7.35 -3.33 -13.27
N GLN A 35 -7.48 -2.47 -14.27
CA GLN A 35 -6.94 -2.73 -15.61
C GLN A 35 -5.41 -2.65 -15.59
N LYS A 36 -4.75 -3.75 -15.94
CA LYS A 36 -3.29 -3.84 -15.97
C LYS A 36 -2.79 -3.36 -17.33
N LEU A 37 -2.13 -2.21 -17.38
CA LEU A 37 -1.49 -1.73 -18.59
C LEU A 37 -0.12 -2.42 -18.76
N LYS A 38 0.01 -3.25 -19.78
CA LYS A 38 1.28 -3.83 -20.22
C LYS A 38 1.91 -2.91 -21.26
N LYS A 39 2.46 -1.77 -20.85
CA LYS A 39 3.23 -0.91 -21.75
C LYS A 39 4.73 -1.09 -21.48
N PRO A 40 5.57 -1.08 -22.54
CA PRO A 40 7.01 -1.08 -22.34
C PRO A 40 7.41 0.22 -21.63
N LEU A 41 8.25 0.08 -20.62
CA LEU A 41 8.88 1.21 -19.94
C LEU A 41 9.80 1.93 -20.92
N GLY A 42 9.77 3.25 -20.91
CA GLY A 42 10.77 4.06 -21.57
C GLY A 42 12.18 3.74 -21.04
N GLY A 43 13.23 4.03 -21.79
CA GLY A 43 14.60 3.66 -21.47
C GLY A 43 15.17 4.23 -20.16
N ARG A 44 14.35 4.91 -19.33
CA ARG A 44 14.68 5.42 -17.99
C ARG A 44 14.00 4.66 -16.85
N GLY A 45 13.34 3.54 -17.11
CA GLY A 45 12.59 2.81 -16.08
C GLY A 45 11.33 3.54 -15.58
N GLN A 46 10.84 4.51 -16.31
CA GLN A 46 9.68 5.32 -15.95
C GLN A 46 8.59 5.21 -17.03
N PHE A 47 7.34 5.29 -16.60
CA PHE A 47 6.21 5.44 -17.50
C PHE A 47 5.86 6.92 -17.64
N ILE A 48 5.93 7.46 -18.86
CA ILE A 48 5.64 8.86 -19.15
C ILE A 48 4.31 8.93 -19.91
N MET A 49 3.41 9.75 -19.41
CA MET A 49 2.10 9.99 -20.02
C MET A 49 1.99 11.49 -20.39
N PRO A 50 2.02 11.84 -21.68
CA PRO A 50 1.79 13.22 -22.09
C PRO A 50 0.32 13.59 -21.89
N ILE A 51 0.08 14.78 -21.33
CA ILE A 51 -1.25 15.33 -21.05
C ILE A 51 -1.35 16.67 -21.76
N MET A 52 -2.41 16.87 -22.54
CA MET A 52 -2.71 18.15 -23.14
C MET A 52 -3.47 19.01 -22.13
N VAL A 53 -2.88 20.09 -21.68
CA VAL A 53 -3.46 21.02 -20.70
C VAL A 53 -4.31 22.08 -21.36
N LYS A 54 -3.90 22.56 -22.55
CA LYS A 54 -4.61 23.55 -23.31
C LYS A 54 -4.89 23.04 -24.71
N ASN A 55 -6.15 23.13 -25.14
CA ASN A 55 -6.52 22.84 -26.50
C ASN A 55 -6.06 23.94 -27.45
N PRO A 56 -5.54 23.60 -28.64
CA PRO A 56 -5.19 24.59 -29.63
C PRO A 56 -6.43 25.24 -30.25
N GLY A 57 -6.24 26.48 -30.71
CA GLY A 57 -7.26 27.19 -31.44
C GLY A 57 -8.12 28.12 -30.59
N SER A 58 -8.66 29.12 -31.21
CA SER A 58 -9.63 30.04 -30.61
C SER A 58 -10.84 30.16 -31.55
N TRP A 59 -12.00 30.38 -30.93
CA TRP A 59 -13.25 30.59 -31.63
C TRP A 59 -14.00 31.79 -31.06
N SER A 60 -14.42 32.70 -31.93
CA SER A 60 -15.27 33.82 -31.54
C SER A 60 -16.23 34.22 -32.66
N GLY A 61 -17.34 34.85 -32.32
CA GLY A 61 -18.18 35.53 -33.28
C GLY A 61 -17.44 36.75 -33.85
N LEU A 62 -17.50 36.94 -35.13
CA LEU A 62 -16.90 38.08 -35.84
C LEU A 62 -17.99 39.01 -36.34
N ALA A 63 -17.81 40.32 -36.12
CA ALA A 63 -18.54 41.34 -36.87
C ALA A 63 -17.93 41.48 -38.26
N GLU A 64 -18.70 41.99 -39.21
CA GLU A 64 -18.18 42.24 -40.56
C GLU A 64 -16.95 43.16 -40.49
N GLY A 65 -15.83 42.68 -41.03
CA GLY A 65 -14.53 43.42 -40.96
C GLY A 65 -13.80 43.32 -39.59
N GLY A 66 -14.26 42.49 -38.66
CA GLY A 66 -13.63 42.30 -37.35
C GLY A 66 -12.32 41.54 -37.42
N SER A 67 -11.46 41.75 -36.41
CA SER A 67 -10.18 41.04 -36.28
C SER A 67 -10.42 39.58 -35.87
N LEU A 68 -9.61 38.66 -36.43
CA LEU A 68 -9.59 37.27 -36.03
C LEU A 68 -9.20 37.13 -34.55
N PRO A 69 -9.77 36.16 -33.80
CA PRO A 69 -9.37 35.91 -32.42
C PRO A 69 -7.91 35.48 -32.34
N SER A 70 -7.27 35.79 -31.23
CA SER A 70 -5.89 35.35 -30.97
C SER A 70 -5.79 33.83 -30.97
N ASN A 71 -4.77 33.30 -31.62
CA ASN A 71 -4.53 31.86 -31.60
C ASN A 71 -4.10 31.39 -30.19
N LEU A 72 -4.74 30.35 -29.69
CA LEU A 72 -4.30 29.62 -28.50
C LEU A 72 -3.34 28.51 -28.90
N ASN A 73 -2.11 28.58 -28.39
CA ASN A 73 -1.15 27.51 -28.63
C ASN A 73 -1.48 26.32 -27.71
N PRO A 74 -1.31 25.08 -28.18
CA PRO A 74 -1.43 23.91 -27.35
C PRO A 74 -0.35 23.95 -26.26
N ASP A 75 -0.72 23.54 -25.06
CA ASP A 75 0.21 23.35 -23.96
C ASP A 75 0.12 21.90 -23.47
N THR A 76 1.28 21.25 -23.33
CA THR A 76 1.38 19.87 -22.93
C THR A 76 2.29 19.72 -21.74
N THR A 77 1.88 18.95 -20.76
CA THR A 77 2.72 18.55 -19.63
C THR A 77 2.87 17.04 -19.60
N GLU A 78 3.83 16.54 -18.88
CA GLU A 78 4.12 15.11 -18.79
C GLU A 78 3.90 14.61 -17.35
N ALA A 79 3.05 13.58 -17.20
CA ALA A 79 2.99 12.84 -15.96
C ALA A 79 4.00 11.69 -16.01
N THR A 80 4.88 11.64 -15.00
CA THR A 80 5.97 10.67 -14.92
C THR A 80 5.75 9.75 -13.71
N PHE A 81 5.66 8.45 -13.97
CA PHE A 81 5.48 7.43 -12.92
C PHE A 81 6.75 6.58 -12.82
N ALA A 82 7.39 6.60 -11.66
CA ALA A 82 8.50 5.71 -11.35
C ALA A 82 7.99 4.32 -10.98
N LEU A 83 8.80 3.29 -11.25
CA LEU A 83 8.54 1.94 -10.77
C LEU A 83 8.93 1.82 -9.31
N GLN A 84 8.08 1.15 -8.55
CA GLN A 84 8.38 0.72 -7.19
C GLN A 84 8.78 -0.76 -7.20
N GLU A 85 9.90 -1.08 -6.56
CA GLU A 85 10.40 -2.45 -6.46
C GLU A 85 10.04 -3.02 -5.08
N PHE A 86 9.41 -4.18 -5.07
CA PHE A 86 9.11 -4.92 -3.85
C PHE A 86 9.97 -6.18 -3.79
N ALA A 87 10.68 -6.36 -2.70
CA ALA A 87 11.46 -7.55 -2.44
C ALA A 87 10.90 -8.31 -1.24
N GLY A 88 10.90 -9.62 -1.32
CA GLY A 88 10.52 -10.48 -0.21
C GLY A 88 11.48 -11.65 -0.08
N LEU A 89 11.76 -12.05 1.16
CA LEU A 89 12.66 -13.14 1.49
C LEU A 89 11.93 -14.18 2.34
N TYR A 90 12.11 -15.45 2.01
CA TYR A 90 11.79 -16.55 2.90
C TYR A 90 13.01 -17.45 3.09
N ASN A 91 13.28 -17.84 4.33
CA ASN A 91 14.44 -18.63 4.68
C ASN A 91 14.03 -20.07 5.02
N MET A 92 14.78 -21.04 4.52
CA MET A 92 14.69 -22.43 4.92
C MET A 92 15.97 -22.85 5.64
N SER A 93 15.84 -23.64 6.73
CA SER A 93 17.00 -24.17 7.42
C SER A 93 17.62 -25.30 6.63
N TRP A 94 18.97 -25.41 6.66
CA TRP A 94 19.71 -26.51 6.03
C TRP A 94 19.28 -27.88 6.58
N LYS A 95 18.96 -27.95 7.88
CA LYS A 95 18.48 -29.18 8.52
C LYS A 95 17.17 -29.65 7.91
N LEU A 96 16.23 -28.72 7.64
CA LEU A 96 14.98 -29.03 6.95
C LEU A 96 15.23 -29.60 5.56
N LEU A 97 16.17 -29.02 4.81
CA LEU A 97 16.59 -29.52 3.50
C LEU A 97 17.20 -30.93 3.57
N GLN A 98 17.95 -31.22 4.63
CA GLN A 98 18.62 -32.50 4.82
C GLN A 98 17.63 -33.60 5.26
N ASP A 99 16.72 -33.29 6.18
CA ASP A 99 15.67 -34.21 6.61
C ASP A 99 14.66 -34.52 5.48
N ALA A 100 14.45 -33.56 4.59
CA ALA A 100 13.61 -33.71 3.41
C ALA A 100 14.22 -34.59 2.31
N ARG A 101 15.53 -34.81 2.30
CA ARG A 101 16.17 -35.79 1.39
C ARG A 101 15.65 -37.21 1.59
N ASN A 102 15.23 -37.54 2.80
CA ASN A 102 14.70 -38.86 3.15
C ASN A 102 13.20 -39.02 2.79
N SER A 103 12.49 -37.91 2.52
CA SER A 103 11.09 -37.93 2.14
C SER A 103 10.75 -36.82 1.12
N LYS A 104 10.95 -37.15 -0.15
CA LYS A 104 10.72 -36.24 -1.28
C LYS A 104 9.30 -35.61 -1.29
N PHE A 105 8.29 -36.36 -0.86
CA PHE A 105 6.90 -35.86 -0.83
C PHE A 105 6.67 -34.85 0.31
N ALA A 106 7.23 -35.08 1.49
CA ALA A 106 7.11 -34.16 2.63
C ALA A 106 7.80 -32.82 2.32
N PHE A 107 8.98 -32.86 1.69
CA PHE A 107 9.69 -31.65 1.27
C PHE A 107 8.91 -30.83 0.25
N LEU A 108 8.41 -31.46 -0.81
CA LEU A 108 7.65 -30.76 -1.84
C LEU A 108 6.37 -30.13 -1.26
N THR A 109 5.74 -30.77 -0.30
CA THR A 109 4.54 -30.24 0.38
C THR A 109 4.90 -29.03 1.25
N ALA A 110 5.95 -29.13 2.06
CA ALA A 110 6.42 -28.03 2.91
C ALA A 110 6.86 -26.80 2.06
N LEU A 111 7.63 -27.03 0.99
CA LEU A 111 8.04 -25.97 0.08
C LEU A 111 6.85 -25.27 -0.57
N LYS A 112 5.87 -26.03 -1.06
CA LYS A 112 4.62 -25.47 -1.63
C LYS A 112 3.84 -24.64 -0.60
N MET A 113 3.73 -25.11 0.63
CA MET A 113 3.05 -24.37 1.70
C MET A 113 3.74 -23.05 1.99
N MET A 114 5.09 -23.04 2.07
CA MET A 114 5.87 -21.83 2.29
C MET A 114 5.72 -20.84 1.11
N GLU A 115 5.81 -21.32 -0.12
CA GLU A 115 5.63 -20.52 -1.33
C GLU A 115 4.21 -19.91 -1.39
N GLN A 116 3.18 -20.71 -1.12
CA GLN A 116 1.79 -20.24 -1.11
C GLN A 116 1.54 -19.23 0.02
N GLY A 117 2.08 -19.48 1.20
CA GLY A 117 2.00 -18.54 2.33
C GLY A 117 2.66 -17.20 2.00
N PHE A 118 3.85 -17.25 1.42
CA PHE A 118 4.57 -16.05 0.97
C PHE A 118 3.80 -15.28 -0.10
N ARG A 119 3.33 -15.96 -1.14
CA ARG A 119 2.51 -15.36 -2.20
C ARG A 119 1.27 -14.68 -1.65
N ARG A 120 0.55 -15.34 -0.73
CA ARG A 120 -0.64 -14.77 -0.07
C ARG A 120 -0.33 -13.49 0.69
N ARG A 121 0.80 -13.48 1.44
CA ARG A 121 1.25 -12.31 2.17
C ARG A 121 1.56 -11.14 1.23
N VAL A 122 2.31 -11.39 0.16
CA VAL A 122 2.64 -10.37 -0.85
C VAL A 122 1.36 -9.79 -1.48
N LEU A 123 0.43 -10.64 -1.88
CA LEU A 123 -0.84 -10.18 -2.46
C LEU A 123 -1.67 -9.36 -1.48
N LYS A 124 -1.70 -9.75 -0.18
CA LYS A 124 -2.40 -8.99 0.87
C LYS A 124 -1.80 -7.58 1.04
N LEU A 125 -0.47 -7.48 1.04
CA LEU A 125 0.24 -6.20 1.13
C LEU A 125 0.00 -5.32 -0.09
N ILE A 126 0.12 -5.87 -1.29
CA ILE A 126 -0.17 -5.14 -2.54
C ILE A 126 -1.63 -4.64 -2.55
N ASN A 127 -2.58 -5.45 -2.10
CA ASN A 127 -3.97 -5.03 -2.01
C ASN A 127 -4.16 -3.89 -0.99
N GLY A 128 -3.45 -3.93 0.12
CA GLY A 128 -3.40 -2.83 1.09
C GLY A 128 -2.87 -1.54 0.46
N ASP A 129 -1.75 -1.61 -0.24
CA ASP A 129 -1.14 -0.47 -0.91
C ASP A 129 -2.04 0.12 -2.01
N LEU A 130 -2.76 -0.72 -2.78
CA LEU A 130 -3.70 -0.25 -3.80
C LEU A 130 -4.86 0.59 -3.25
N LEU A 131 -5.24 0.36 -2.00
CA LEU A 131 -6.33 1.09 -1.35
C LEU A 131 -5.84 2.20 -0.41
N SER A 132 -4.52 2.30 -0.19
CA SER A 132 -3.90 3.24 0.74
C SER A 132 -3.77 4.65 0.17
N ASP A 133 -3.31 5.55 1.02
CA ASP A 133 -2.90 6.93 0.68
C ASP A 133 -1.44 7.02 0.22
N GLY A 134 -0.71 5.90 0.15
CA GLY A 134 0.70 5.85 -0.23
C GLY A 134 1.69 5.81 0.94
N LEU A 135 1.21 5.85 2.19
CA LEU A 135 2.05 5.74 3.39
C LEU A 135 2.29 4.30 3.86
N GLY A 136 1.66 3.29 3.23
CA GLY A 136 1.79 1.89 3.63
C GLY A 136 1.24 1.57 5.00
N LYS A 137 0.18 2.27 5.42
CA LYS A 137 -0.47 2.08 6.71
C LYS A 137 -1.06 0.68 6.84
N LEU A 138 -0.52 -0.11 7.76
CA LEU A 138 -1.04 -1.44 8.10
C LEU A 138 -2.17 -1.36 9.13
N ALA A 139 -2.03 -0.46 10.10
CA ALA A 139 -3.01 -0.24 11.16
C ALA A 139 -2.84 1.18 11.72
N VAL A 140 -3.94 1.86 12.02
CA VAL A 140 -3.96 3.25 12.51
C VAL A 140 -4.49 3.28 13.93
N MET A 141 -3.90 4.09 14.78
CA MET A 141 -4.30 4.28 16.18
C MET A 141 -5.48 5.26 16.26
N PRO A 142 -6.60 4.90 16.94
CA PRO A 142 -7.73 5.81 17.14
C PRO A 142 -7.46 6.87 18.20
N ALA A 143 -6.54 6.62 19.11
CA ALA A 143 -6.16 7.48 20.24
C ALA A 143 -4.72 7.23 20.65
N ALA A 144 -4.15 8.14 21.42
CA ALA A 144 -2.86 7.96 22.04
C ALA A 144 -2.85 6.72 22.96
N ASP A 145 -1.86 5.83 22.79
CA ASP A 145 -1.71 4.61 23.58
C ASP A 145 -0.21 4.29 23.76
N ASN A 146 0.33 4.69 24.90
CA ASN A 146 1.74 4.49 25.22
C ASN A 146 1.98 3.15 25.92
N GLN A 147 1.34 2.07 25.45
CA GLN A 147 1.49 0.71 25.95
C GLN A 147 2.15 -0.18 24.91
N THR A 148 2.58 -1.37 25.34
CA THR A 148 3.07 -2.41 24.41
C THR A 148 1.93 -3.12 23.66
N THR A 149 0.70 -3.11 24.23
CA THR A 149 -0.51 -3.60 23.58
C THR A 149 -1.34 -2.40 23.16
N ILE A 150 -1.35 -2.12 21.88
CA ILE A 150 -1.88 -0.89 21.29
C ILE A 150 -3.19 -1.19 20.59
N THR A 151 -4.20 -0.36 20.84
CA THR A 151 -5.49 -0.42 20.17
C THR A 151 -5.41 0.25 18.79
N VAL A 152 -6.02 -0.37 17.76
CA VAL A 152 -6.01 0.13 16.39
C VAL A 152 -7.40 0.08 15.76
N ASN A 153 -7.63 0.89 14.73
CA ASN A 153 -8.92 0.96 14.03
C ASN A 153 -9.26 -0.33 13.27
N ALA A 154 -8.26 -0.92 12.61
CA ALA A 154 -8.40 -2.14 11.81
C ALA A 154 -7.05 -2.87 11.72
N LEU A 155 -7.08 -4.15 11.35
CA LEU A 155 -5.91 -5.04 11.27
C LEU A 155 -5.74 -5.66 9.87
N PRO A 156 -5.88 -4.92 8.75
CA PRO A 156 -5.94 -5.52 7.42
C PRO A 156 -4.62 -6.15 6.96
N GLY A 157 -3.48 -5.67 7.49
CA GLY A 157 -2.14 -6.04 7.01
C GLY A 157 -1.21 -6.62 8.07
N VAL A 158 -1.62 -6.69 9.34
CA VAL A 158 -0.75 -7.11 10.44
C VAL A 158 -0.83 -8.62 10.64
N ASP A 159 0.31 -9.27 10.67
CA ASP A 159 0.45 -10.69 10.95
C ASP A 159 1.43 -10.91 12.12
N LEU A 160 1.22 -12.01 12.87
CA LEU A 160 2.11 -12.41 13.96
C LEU A 160 3.55 -12.61 13.47
N GLY A 161 4.51 -12.12 14.22
CA GLY A 161 5.94 -12.24 13.90
C GLY A 161 6.44 -11.23 12.84
N MET A 162 5.59 -10.32 12.35
CA MET A 162 6.04 -9.21 11.50
C MET A 162 6.93 -8.26 12.31
N THR A 163 7.92 -7.67 11.63
CA THR A 163 8.63 -6.49 12.13
C THR A 163 7.97 -5.25 11.54
N VAL A 164 7.60 -4.33 12.41
CA VAL A 164 6.87 -3.11 12.10
C VAL A 164 7.52 -1.90 12.75
N ASP A 165 7.34 -0.75 12.14
CA ASP A 165 7.65 0.56 12.72
C ASP A 165 6.33 1.27 13.07
N LEU A 166 6.32 2.03 14.17
CA LEU A 166 5.23 2.92 14.53
C LEU A 166 5.66 4.34 14.19
N ILE A 167 4.92 4.98 13.31
CA ILE A 167 5.22 6.29 12.73
C ILE A 167 4.27 7.35 13.28
N ASP A 168 4.81 8.52 13.58
CA ASP A 168 4.06 9.72 13.96
C ASP A 168 3.29 10.25 12.74
N ALA A 169 1.97 10.40 12.89
CA ALA A 169 1.12 10.90 11.82
C ALA A 169 1.33 12.40 11.52
N SER A 170 1.82 13.17 12.50
CA SER A 170 2.11 14.60 12.33
C SER A 170 3.44 14.85 11.62
N ASP A 171 4.35 13.90 11.73
CA ASP A 171 5.66 13.90 11.10
C ASP A 171 5.95 12.49 10.57
N ASN A 172 5.58 12.23 9.31
CA ASN A 172 5.74 10.93 8.65
C ASN A 172 7.21 10.44 8.61
N ASP A 173 8.10 11.14 9.27
CA ASP A 173 9.52 10.96 9.36
C ASP A 173 9.98 10.41 10.71
N ALA A 174 9.16 10.57 11.76
CA ALA A 174 9.52 10.23 13.12
C ALA A 174 9.05 8.81 13.49
N ASP A 175 10.01 7.94 13.77
CA ASP A 175 9.75 6.63 14.34
C ASP A 175 9.48 6.77 15.86
N LEU A 176 8.23 6.60 16.28
CA LEU A 176 7.87 6.48 17.69
C LEU A 176 8.34 5.15 18.29
N ALA A 177 8.38 4.10 17.49
CA ALA A 177 8.97 2.82 17.83
C ALA A 177 9.42 2.07 16.57
N ALA A 178 10.74 1.95 16.40
CA ALA A 178 11.36 1.28 15.26
C ALA A 178 11.62 -0.21 15.51
N SER A 179 11.55 -1.02 14.45
CA SER A 179 11.95 -2.44 14.40
C SER A 179 11.30 -3.30 15.48
N ARG A 180 9.98 -3.14 15.70
CA ARG A 180 9.21 -3.89 16.69
C ARG A 180 8.61 -5.15 16.09
N THR A 181 8.80 -6.28 16.76
CA THR A 181 8.17 -7.53 16.34
C THR A 181 6.76 -7.62 16.93
N VAL A 182 5.79 -7.94 16.11
CA VAL A 182 4.41 -8.21 16.55
C VAL A 182 4.39 -9.56 17.28
N SER A 183 4.13 -9.54 18.58
CA SER A 183 4.10 -10.73 19.44
C SER A 183 2.71 -11.31 19.63
N ALA A 184 1.65 -10.50 19.48
CA ALA A 184 0.26 -10.95 19.48
C ALA A 184 -0.62 -10.01 18.65
N VAL A 185 -1.69 -10.58 18.07
CA VAL A 185 -2.73 -9.85 17.34
C VAL A 185 -4.09 -10.34 17.83
N ASP A 186 -4.87 -9.44 18.42
CA ASP A 186 -6.24 -9.73 18.84
C ASP A 186 -7.22 -9.04 17.88
N VAL A 187 -7.88 -9.84 17.06
CA VAL A 187 -8.83 -9.36 16.05
C VAL A 187 -10.13 -8.88 16.68
N VAL A 188 -10.53 -9.46 17.83
CA VAL A 188 -11.79 -9.12 18.50
C VAL A 188 -11.68 -7.74 19.15
N ASN A 189 -10.60 -7.52 19.92
CA ASN A 189 -10.35 -6.27 20.61
C ASN A 189 -9.60 -5.24 19.72
N ARG A 190 -9.20 -5.63 18.53
CA ARG A 190 -8.40 -4.81 17.59
C ARG A 190 -7.13 -4.29 18.25
N THR A 191 -6.37 -5.17 18.89
CA THR A 191 -5.11 -4.80 19.52
C THR A 191 -3.93 -5.51 18.90
N ILE A 192 -2.79 -4.82 18.86
CA ILE A 192 -1.49 -5.31 18.44
C ILE A 192 -0.56 -5.25 19.64
N THR A 193 0.06 -6.37 20.00
CA THR A 193 1.11 -6.37 21.03
C THR A 193 2.47 -6.41 20.34
N ILE A 194 3.31 -5.43 20.65
CA ILE A 194 4.67 -5.30 20.11
C ILE A 194 5.73 -5.66 21.15
N SER A 195 6.87 -6.12 20.67
CA SER A 195 8.04 -6.43 21.50
C SER A 195 8.77 -5.15 21.94
N GLY A 196 9.54 -5.25 23.03
CA GLY A 196 10.42 -4.18 23.50
C GLY A 196 9.71 -3.19 24.43
N ALA A 197 10.28 -1.99 24.56
CA ALA A 197 9.71 -0.94 25.39
C ALA A 197 8.43 -0.36 24.79
N ALA A 198 7.52 0.09 25.64
CA ALA A 198 6.33 0.82 25.23
C ALA A 198 6.72 2.09 24.46
N PRO A 199 6.03 2.45 23.38
CA PRO A 199 6.26 3.71 22.68
C PRO A 199 5.91 4.89 23.59
N SER A 200 6.42 6.06 23.27
CA SER A 200 6.12 7.30 23.98
C SER A 200 5.78 8.39 22.98
N GLY A 201 4.92 9.33 23.41
CA GLY A 201 4.53 10.45 22.54
C GLY A 201 3.50 10.08 21.48
N THR A 202 2.82 8.95 21.60
CA THR A 202 1.83 8.52 20.62
C THR A 202 0.60 9.42 20.61
N ALA A 203 -0.01 9.56 19.45
CA ALA A 203 -1.22 10.36 19.21
C ALA A 203 -2.28 9.58 18.40
N ALA A 204 -3.47 10.14 18.31
CA ALA A 204 -4.47 9.64 17.38
C ALA A 204 -4.02 9.89 15.94
N GLY A 205 -4.15 8.89 15.08
CA GLY A 205 -3.70 8.94 13.69
C GLY A 205 -2.37 8.28 13.44
N ASP A 206 -1.53 8.08 14.48
CA ASP A 206 -0.27 7.34 14.33
C ASP A 206 -0.53 5.94 13.78
N PHE A 207 0.42 5.42 13.03
CA PHE A 207 0.18 4.19 12.28
C PHE A 207 1.38 3.25 12.28
N PHE A 208 1.06 1.98 12.15
CA PHE A 208 2.04 0.94 11.91
C PHE A 208 2.30 0.77 10.42
N CYS A 209 3.57 0.66 10.05
CA CYS A 209 4.01 0.28 8.71
C CYS A 209 5.00 -0.90 8.79
N ILE A 210 5.38 -1.45 7.63
CA ILE A 210 6.45 -2.45 7.56
C ILE A 210 7.77 -1.75 7.89
N GLU A 211 8.64 -2.46 8.61
CA GLU A 211 9.97 -1.97 8.97
C GLU A 211 10.71 -1.34 7.78
N ASN A 212 11.23 -0.13 7.97
CA ASN A 212 12.03 0.64 7.00
C ASN A 212 11.31 0.97 5.67
N THR A 213 9.99 0.97 5.62
CA THR A 213 9.26 1.30 4.39
C THR A 213 8.72 2.73 4.37
N THR A 214 8.50 3.32 5.55
CA THR A 214 8.12 4.73 5.71
C THR A 214 9.09 5.32 6.72
N LYS A 215 10.02 6.13 6.27
CA LYS A 215 11.09 6.68 7.11
C LYS A 215 11.63 7.96 6.48
N SER A 216 12.23 8.81 7.34
CA SER A 216 12.89 10.08 7.04
C SER A 216 13.24 10.29 5.57
N GLY A 217 12.40 11.06 4.86
CA GLY A 217 12.63 11.46 3.47
C GLY A 217 12.46 10.35 2.43
N ALA A 218 12.01 9.13 2.81
CA ALA A 218 11.82 8.02 1.88
C ALA A 218 10.59 7.19 2.21
N ILE A 219 9.58 7.25 1.35
CA ILE A 219 8.39 6.41 1.38
C ILE A 219 8.46 5.44 0.21
N TYR A 220 8.56 4.14 0.51
CA TYR A 220 8.71 3.07 -0.49
C TYR A 220 7.40 2.37 -0.82
N HIS A 221 6.27 3.08 -0.71
CA HIS A 221 4.95 2.59 -1.05
C HIS A 221 4.42 3.23 -2.32
N THR A 222 3.52 2.54 -2.99
CA THR A 222 2.83 3.09 -4.17
C THR A 222 1.67 3.96 -3.73
N ASN A 223 1.39 5.03 -4.49
CA ASN A 223 0.14 5.77 -4.32
C ASN A 223 -1.04 4.86 -4.63
N GLY A 224 -1.85 4.59 -3.64
CA GLY A 224 -3.08 3.85 -3.79
C GLY A 224 -4.26 4.74 -4.17
N LEU A 225 -5.44 4.12 -4.22
CA LEU A 225 -6.67 4.78 -4.66
C LEU A 225 -6.99 6.03 -3.83
N LEU A 226 -6.82 5.98 -2.50
CA LEU A 226 -7.09 7.14 -1.63
C LEU A 226 -6.19 8.33 -1.96
N GLY A 227 -4.89 8.11 -2.19
CA GLY A 227 -3.98 9.19 -2.57
C GLY A 227 -4.24 9.74 -3.99
N ILE A 228 -4.86 8.94 -4.87
CA ILE A 228 -5.18 9.38 -6.24
C ILE A 228 -6.45 10.23 -6.27
N ILE A 229 -7.48 9.85 -5.51
CA ILE A 229 -8.79 10.55 -5.48
C ILE A 229 -8.83 11.76 -4.55
N ASP A 230 -7.75 12.04 -3.82
CA ASP A 230 -7.62 13.22 -2.98
C ASP A 230 -7.41 14.49 -3.85
N ASP A 231 -7.81 15.65 -3.35
CA ASP A 231 -7.52 16.96 -3.95
C ASP A 231 -6.10 17.44 -3.60
N ALA A 232 -5.56 17.01 -2.47
CA ALA A 232 -4.20 17.28 -2.02
C ALA A 232 -3.16 16.38 -2.73
N ASN A 233 -1.89 16.78 -2.64
CA ASN A 233 -0.79 15.90 -3.04
C ASN A 233 -0.71 14.69 -2.10
N PRO A 234 -0.47 13.47 -2.64
CA PRO A 234 -0.21 12.32 -1.80
C PRO A 234 0.99 12.53 -0.87
N PRO A 235 0.99 11.91 0.33
CA PRO A 235 2.07 12.08 1.29
C PRO A 235 3.46 11.64 0.79
N ASN A 236 3.51 10.69 -0.15
CA ASN A 236 4.75 10.22 -0.77
C ASN A 236 5.20 11.05 -1.99
N GLY A 237 4.66 12.25 -2.16
CA GLY A 237 5.05 13.22 -3.20
C GLY A 237 3.98 13.45 -4.26
N ASN A 238 4.34 14.21 -5.27
CA ASN A 238 3.41 14.62 -6.32
C ASN A 238 2.98 13.44 -7.19
N PHE A 239 1.69 13.20 -7.34
CA PHE A 239 1.18 12.15 -8.21
C PHE A 239 1.56 12.40 -9.67
N GLY A 240 2.31 11.48 -10.26
CA GLY A 240 2.85 11.64 -11.61
C GLY A 240 3.84 12.80 -11.77
N GLY A 241 4.46 13.29 -10.68
CA GLY A 241 5.38 14.43 -10.69
C GLY A 241 4.69 15.79 -10.81
N ILE A 242 3.37 15.85 -10.91
CA ILE A 242 2.60 17.07 -11.04
C ILE A 242 2.09 17.51 -9.66
N ASN A 243 2.48 18.70 -9.23
CA ASN A 243 2.04 19.28 -7.97
C ASN A 243 0.62 19.86 -8.12
N ARG A 244 -0.35 19.27 -7.43
CA ARG A 244 -1.76 19.69 -7.43
C ARG A 244 -1.97 21.07 -6.83
N SER A 245 -1.15 21.46 -5.84
CA SER A 245 -1.26 22.78 -5.16
C SER A 245 -0.74 23.94 -6.00
N THR A 246 -0.24 23.70 -7.21
CA THR A 246 0.29 24.76 -8.09
C THR A 246 -0.83 25.26 -9.00
N ALA A 247 -1.09 26.57 -8.99
CA ALA A 247 -2.06 27.19 -9.88
C ALA A 247 -1.77 26.84 -11.37
N GLY A 248 -2.80 26.42 -12.08
CA GLY A 248 -2.69 25.92 -13.45
C GLY A 248 -2.66 24.39 -13.56
N ASN A 249 -2.57 23.67 -12.44
CA ASN A 249 -2.60 22.22 -12.38
C ASN A 249 -3.96 21.64 -11.92
N GLU A 250 -4.99 22.47 -11.88
CA GLU A 250 -6.35 22.08 -11.45
C GLU A 250 -6.93 20.92 -12.27
N PHE A 251 -6.44 20.72 -13.49
CA PHE A 251 -6.80 19.56 -14.34
C PHE A 251 -6.33 18.22 -13.76
N TRP A 252 -5.40 18.23 -12.77
CA TRP A 252 -4.84 17.04 -12.12
C TRP A 252 -5.40 16.80 -10.72
N GLU A 253 -6.25 17.71 -10.24
CA GLU A 253 -6.95 17.59 -8.96
C GLU A 253 -8.19 16.73 -9.10
N SER A 254 -8.50 15.97 -8.05
CA SER A 254 -9.78 15.30 -7.93
C SER A 254 -10.81 16.25 -7.30
N VAL A 255 -12.06 16.16 -7.70
CA VAL A 255 -13.13 16.92 -7.06
C VAL A 255 -13.55 16.15 -5.81
N VAL A 256 -13.15 16.64 -4.65
CA VAL A 256 -13.57 16.10 -3.35
C VAL A 256 -14.75 16.90 -2.83
N LEU A 257 -15.91 16.25 -2.70
CA LEU A 257 -17.08 16.84 -2.10
C LEU A 257 -17.05 16.66 -0.58
N ASP A 258 -16.28 17.51 0.08
CA ASP A 258 -16.24 17.56 1.54
C ASP A 258 -17.56 18.14 2.09
N ASN A 259 -18.20 17.41 2.96
CA ASN A 259 -19.38 17.86 3.70
C ASN A 259 -18.98 18.46 5.06
N SER A 260 -17.99 19.35 5.07
CA SER A 260 -17.41 19.96 6.27
C SER A 260 -16.96 18.92 7.31
N GLY A 261 -16.29 17.87 6.84
CA GLY A 261 -15.80 16.76 7.67
C GLY A 261 -16.88 15.81 8.19
N THR A 262 -18.12 15.95 7.74
CA THR A 262 -19.23 15.08 8.16
C THR A 262 -19.48 14.01 7.09
N ASN A 263 -19.40 12.74 7.46
CA ASN A 263 -19.70 11.64 6.55
C ASN A 263 -21.14 11.73 6.01
N ARG A 264 -21.30 11.63 4.70
CA ARG A 264 -22.60 11.54 4.05
C ARG A 264 -23.08 10.08 4.05
N ALA A 265 -24.37 9.88 4.25
CA ALA A 265 -24.95 8.59 3.94
C ALA A 265 -24.88 8.33 2.44
N LEU A 266 -24.47 7.13 2.05
CA LEU A 266 -24.51 6.70 0.65
C LEU A 266 -25.98 6.45 0.29
N THR A 267 -26.57 7.34 -0.51
CA THR A 267 -27.95 7.23 -1.01
C THR A 267 -27.93 7.10 -2.53
N GLU A 268 -29.03 6.59 -3.10
CA GLU A 268 -29.16 6.42 -4.56
C GLU A 268 -29.22 7.75 -5.33
N ASP A 269 -29.33 8.87 -4.62
CA ASP A 269 -29.46 10.23 -5.19
C ASP A 269 -28.12 10.99 -5.27
N LEU A 270 -26.99 10.27 -5.24
CA LEU A 270 -25.63 10.83 -5.40
C LEU A 270 -25.16 10.76 -6.86
#